data_28e3c43334b670ff870d223a12a7e846
#
_entry.id   28e3c43334b670ff870d223a12a7e846
#
_cell.length_a   1.000
_cell.length_b   1.000
_cell.length_c   1.000
_cell.angle_alpha   90.00
_cell.angle_beta   90.00
_cell.angle_gamma   90.00
#
_symmetry.space_group_name_H-M   'P 1'
#
loop_
_entity.id
_entity.type
_entity.pdbx_description
1 polymer ?
#
loop_
_entity_poly.entity_id
_entity_poly.type
_entity_poly.pdbx_seq_one_letter_code
_entity_poly.pdbx_strand_id
1 'polypeptide(L)'
;MKLRDDIRSQILSKVKKVVVKIGTGVLTTDDGYVDREQIRRLAGQVVELKKMGYDVVVVSSGAIGSGMGELGIEKRPSTLPELQAVAAIGQSKLIGAYDECFKLHGYHAAQVLLTREDFEDRQRYLNTCNTIHTLFQMNAIPVVNENDTISVDEIKFGDNDALSALVTNLLNAELLIILSSVDGLYDRFPTAKSKATVIPIVENISHEIKQLAFDSKTARGVGGMQTKLEAASVVTNAGEAVVIANGRTEGVLKKIVQCENVGTLFLPKEEKLTSRKRWIGYTIKPKGKIYVDDGAMHALAEKGKSLLASGIVAVEGAFSKGDIVSVCKRENRTIFARGLTNYSSQEIEKIKGCSTSHIAKVLGYKLYDEVIHRDNMVIL
;
A
#
# COMPACT_ATOMS: atom_id res chain seq x y z
N MET A 1 -23.70 14.43 -13.36
CA MET A 1 -22.74 15.40 -12.79
C MET A 1 -23.03 15.64 -11.31
N LYS A 2 -24.13 16.20 -10.87
CA LYS A 2 -24.43 16.46 -9.43
C LYS A 2 -24.25 15.27 -8.47
N LEU A 3 -24.68 14.04 -8.82
CA LEU A 3 -24.55 12.86 -7.94
C LEU A 3 -23.08 12.46 -7.69
N ARG A 4 -22.20 12.61 -8.68
CA ARG A 4 -20.78 12.25 -8.59
C ARG A 4 -19.99 13.24 -7.75
N ASP A 5 -20.33 14.53 -7.87
CA ASP A 5 -19.73 15.60 -7.06
C ASP A 5 -20.12 15.44 -5.59
N ASP A 6 -21.33 14.93 -5.34
CA ASP A 6 -21.86 14.66 -4.00
C ASP A 6 -21.10 13.49 -3.31
N ILE A 7 -20.84 12.38 -4.02
CA ILE A 7 -20.07 11.23 -3.49
C ILE A 7 -18.63 11.64 -3.17
N ARG A 8 -17.95 12.36 -4.10
CA ARG A 8 -16.59 12.83 -3.90
C ARG A 8 -16.49 13.73 -2.68
N SER A 9 -17.43 14.65 -2.51
CA SER A 9 -17.52 15.55 -1.36
C SER A 9 -17.79 14.80 -0.05
N GLN A 10 -18.69 13.82 -0.04
CA GLN A 10 -19.00 13.01 1.14
C GLN A 10 -17.80 12.23 1.68
N ILE A 11 -16.91 11.79 0.80
CA ILE A 11 -15.71 11.02 1.16
C ILE A 11 -14.57 11.95 1.54
N LEU A 12 -14.23 12.91 0.69
CA LEU A 12 -13.01 13.71 0.84
C LEU A 12 -13.15 14.78 1.94
N SER A 13 -14.36 15.24 2.26
CA SER A 13 -14.57 16.20 3.37
C SER A 13 -14.24 15.65 4.76
N LYS A 14 -14.16 14.32 4.93
CA LYS A 14 -13.87 13.66 6.21
C LYS A 14 -12.36 13.41 6.41
N VAL A 15 -11.55 13.66 5.38
CA VAL A 15 -10.11 13.40 5.39
C VAL A 15 -9.40 14.35 6.34
N LYS A 16 -8.49 13.81 7.13
CA LYS A 16 -7.57 14.54 8.02
C LYS A 16 -6.12 14.19 7.77
N LYS A 17 -5.83 12.92 7.48
CA LYS A 17 -4.50 12.42 7.14
C LYS A 17 -4.44 12.01 5.69
N VAL A 18 -3.39 12.46 5.02
CA VAL A 18 -3.16 12.21 3.58
C VAL A 18 -1.77 11.62 3.38
N VAL A 19 -1.70 10.51 2.68
CA VAL A 19 -0.44 9.99 2.14
C VAL A 19 -0.35 10.41 0.67
N VAL A 20 0.70 11.13 0.31
CA VAL A 20 0.96 11.58 -1.07
C VAL A 20 2.12 10.79 -1.63
N LYS A 21 1.82 9.86 -2.53
CA LYS A 21 2.86 9.14 -3.28
C LYS A 21 3.21 9.89 -4.55
N ILE A 22 4.49 10.13 -4.75
CA ILE A 22 5.01 10.81 -5.94
C ILE A 22 5.86 9.82 -6.75
N GLY A 23 5.37 9.47 -7.93
CA GLY A 23 6.02 8.51 -8.82
C GLY A 23 7.27 9.06 -9.50
N THR A 24 8.21 8.18 -9.88
CA THR A 24 9.45 8.55 -10.59
C THR A 24 9.17 9.38 -11.84
N GLY A 25 8.21 8.98 -12.68
CA GLY A 25 7.87 9.72 -13.91
C GLY A 25 7.28 11.10 -13.68
N VAL A 26 6.90 11.46 -12.44
CA VAL A 26 6.51 12.82 -12.06
C VAL A 26 7.70 13.65 -11.64
N LEU A 27 8.69 13.01 -10.97
CA LEU A 27 9.86 13.68 -10.38
C LEU A 27 11.08 13.74 -11.30
N THR A 28 11.04 13.05 -12.45
CA THR A 28 12.19 13.02 -13.37
C THR A 28 11.89 13.74 -14.67
N THR A 29 12.95 14.32 -15.22
CA THR A 29 13.02 14.82 -16.60
C THR A 29 13.04 13.65 -17.58
N ASP A 30 12.96 13.95 -18.87
CA ASP A 30 13.05 12.94 -19.94
C ASP A 30 14.40 12.20 -19.95
N ASP A 31 15.46 12.82 -19.47
CA ASP A 31 16.80 12.25 -19.34
C ASP A 31 16.95 11.37 -18.09
N GLY A 32 15.91 11.24 -17.26
CA GLY A 32 15.89 10.38 -16.07
C GLY A 32 16.47 11.02 -14.80
N TYR A 33 16.92 12.27 -14.87
CA TYR A 33 17.39 13.03 -13.72
C TYR A 33 16.24 13.62 -12.91
N VAL A 34 16.47 13.87 -11.62
CA VAL A 34 15.44 14.49 -10.77
C VAL A 34 15.22 15.94 -11.16
N ASP A 35 13.97 16.29 -11.39
CA ASP A 35 13.48 17.64 -11.63
C ASP A 35 13.27 18.38 -10.30
N ARG A 36 14.25 19.20 -9.90
CA ARG A 36 14.20 19.97 -8.65
C ARG A 36 13.05 20.98 -8.63
N GLU A 37 12.68 21.55 -9.77
CA GLU A 37 11.58 22.50 -9.86
C GLU A 37 10.23 21.79 -9.61
N GLN A 38 10.09 20.58 -10.14
CA GLN A 38 8.92 19.76 -9.87
C GLN A 38 8.83 19.36 -8.39
N ILE A 39 9.96 19.01 -7.74
CA ILE A 39 9.99 18.79 -6.28
C ILE A 39 9.52 20.05 -5.55
N ARG A 40 10.07 21.22 -5.89
CA ARG A 40 9.69 22.49 -5.26
C ARG A 40 8.19 22.77 -5.41
N ARG A 41 7.65 22.58 -6.59
CA ARG A 41 6.22 22.77 -6.88
C ARG A 41 5.32 21.83 -6.06
N LEU A 42 5.67 20.56 -5.97
CA LEU A 42 4.89 19.58 -5.20
C LEU A 42 5.07 19.77 -3.69
N ALA A 43 6.28 20.07 -3.24
CA ALA A 43 6.56 20.41 -1.84
C ALA A 43 5.73 21.63 -1.38
N GLY A 44 5.62 22.66 -2.22
CA GLY A 44 4.75 23.81 -1.97
C GLY A 44 3.29 23.42 -1.77
N GLN A 45 2.76 22.51 -2.61
CA GLN A 45 1.39 22.01 -2.45
C GLN A 45 1.21 21.16 -1.18
N VAL A 46 2.22 20.36 -0.78
CA VAL A 46 2.21 19.62 0.50
C VAL A 46 2.12 20.59 1.67
N VAL A 47 2.89 21.69 1.62
CA VAL A 47 2.83 22.76 2.64
C VAL A 47 1.45 23.42 2.67
N GLU A 48 0.83 23.65 1.52
CA GLU A 48 -0.55 24.18 1.47
C GLU A 48 -1.52 23.24 2.21
N LEU A 49 -1.44 21.93 2.00
CA LEU A 49 -2.26 20.97 2.75
C LEU A 49 -1.98 21.03 4.26
N LYS A 50 -0.71 21.13 4.67
CA LYS A 50 -0.35 21.31 6.09
C LYS A 50 -0.99 22.57 6.68
N LYS A 51 -0.94 23.71 5.97
CA LYS A 51 -1.59 24.97 6.38
C LYS A 51 -3.11 24.88 6.44
N MET A 52 -3.73 24.01 5.64
CA MET A 52 -5.15 23.70 5.70
C MET A 52 -5.53 22.76 6.87
N GLY A 53 -4.55 22.28 7.66
CA GLY A 53 -4.77 21.44 8.83
C GLY A 53 -4.70 19.92 8.57
N TYR A 54 -4.24 19.49 7.41
CA TYR A 54 -4.04 18.07 7.13
C TYR A 54 -2.72 17.55 7.73
N ASP A 55 -2.72 16.34 8.24
CA ASP A 55 -1.50 15.56 8.47
C ASP A 55 -1.06 14.93 7.16
N VAL A 56 0.12 15.28 6.67
CA VAL A 56 0.61 14.84 5.36
C VAL A 56 1.88 14.04 5.50
N VAL A 57 1.94 12.89 4.84
CA VAL A 57 3.15 12.09 4.62
C VAL A 57 3.42 12.03 3.12
N VAL A 58 4.65 12.26 2.73
CA VAL A 58 5.10 12.09 1.35
C VAL A 58 5.77 10.73 1.21
N VAL A 59 5.38 9.93 0.23
CA VAL A 59 6.12 8.73 -0.19
C VAL A 59 6.76 9.05 -1.54
N SER A 60 8.08 9.26 -1.51
CA SER A 60 8.81 9.79 -2.66
C SER A 60 9.66 8.74 -3.34
N SER A 61 9.63 8.73 -4.65
CA SER A 61 10.62 8.05 -5.51
C SER A 61 11.74 9.02 -5.89
N GLY A 62 12.74 8.53 -6.64
CA GLY A 62 13.72 9.39 -7.28
C GLY A 62 15.13 9.38 -6.66
N ALA A 63 15.41 8.55 -5.64
CA ALA A 63 16.73 8.44 -5.06
C ALA A 63 17.79 8.05 -6.11
N ILE A 64 17.54 7.02 -6.92
CA ILE A 64 18.46 6.60 -8.00
C ILE A 64 18.65 7.73 -9.02
N GLY A 65 17.56 8.39 -9.48
CA GLY A 65 17.68 9.50 -10.42
C GLY A 65 18.44 10.69 -9.86
N SER A 66 18.28 11.00 -8.57
CA SER A 66 19.08 12.02 -7.87
C SER A 66 20.56 11.65 -7.82
N GLY A 67 20.88 10.39 -7.54
CA GLY A 67 22.25 9.90 -7.47
C GLY A 67 22.92 9.87 -8.85
N MET A 68 22.19 9.48 -9.89
CA MET A 68 22.68 9.54 -11.27
C MET A 68 23.02 10.97 -11.67
N GLY A 69 22.15 11.95 -11.36
CA GLY A 69 22.40 13.35 -11.64
C GLY A 69 23.62 13.90 -10.88
N GLU A 70 23.81 13.53 -9.61
CA GLU A 70 24.97 13.97 -8.81
C GLU A 70 26.29 13.39 -9.33
N LEU A 71 26.28 12.15 -9.82
CA LEU A 71 27.45 11.44 -10.33
C LEU A 71 27.69 11.65 -11.82
N GLY A 72 26.83 12.34 -12.54
CA GLY A 72 26.92 12.50 -14.00
C GLY A 72 26.75 11.19 -14.77
N ILE A 73 25.96 10.25 -14.23
CA ILE A 73 25.74 8.93 -14.85
C ILE A 73 24.57 9.04 -15.85
N GLU A 74 24.86 8.90 -17.13
CA GLU A 74 23.85 8.99 -18.20
C GLU A 74 23.01 7.71 -18.33
N LYS A 75 23.63 6.54 -18.11
CA LYS A 75 22.96 5.24 -18.27
C LYS A 75 22.67 4.61 -16.91
N ARG A 76 21.40 4.27 -16.67
CA ARG A 76 20.98 3.62 -15.42
C ARG A 76 21.81 2.37 -15.14
N PRO A 77 22.37 2.23 -13.93
CA PRO A 77 23.10 1.03 -13.51
C PRO A 77 22.23 -0.24 -13.64
N SER A 78 22.86 -1.37 -13.93
CA SER A 78 22.17 -2.64 -14.15
C SER A 78 22.34 -3.64 -13.03
N THR A 79 23.39 -3.49 -12.21
CA THR A 79 23.63 -4.39 -11.08
C THR A 79 23.02 -3.86 -9.79
N LEU A 80 22.60 -4.77 -8.91
CA LEU A 80 22.00 -4.39 -7.63
C LEU A 80 22.95 -3.53 -6.76
N PRO A 81 24.25 -3.88 -6.58
CA PRO A 81 25.17 -3.07 -5.78
C PRO A 81 25.34 -1.63 -6.32
N GLU A 82 25.41 -1.47 -7.64
CA GLU A 82 25.50 -0.14 -8.26
C GLU A 82 24.24 0.67 -8.03
N LEU A 83 23.05 0.06 -8.18
CA LEU A 83 21.77 0.71 -7.92
C LEU A 83 21.67 1.15 -6.45
N GLN A 84 22.07 0.30 -5.51
CA GLN A 84 22.11 0.61 -4.07
C GLN A 84 23.07 1.75 -3.77
N ALA A 85 24.28 1.74 -4.32
CA ALA A 85 25.27 2.80 -4.11
C ALA A 85 24.80 4.15 -4.68
N VAL A 86 24.22 4.17 -5.88
CA VAL A 86 23.67 5.37 -6.50
C VAL A 86 22.46 5.88 -5.72
N ALA A 87 21.58 4.99 -5.25
CA ALA A 87 20.45 5.37 -4.40
C ALA A 87 20.92 5.99 -3.07
N ALA A 88 21.96 5.44 -2.43
CA ALA A 88 22.53 5.97 -1.19
C ALA A 88 22.99 7.43 -1.34
N ILE A 89 23.69 7.74 -2.43
CA ILE A 89 24.14 9.10 -2.75
C ILE A 89 22.93 10.00 -3.04
N GLY A 90 22.00 9.53 -3.86
CA GLY A 90 20.87 10.31 -4.30
C GLY A 90 19.83 10.56 -3.22
N GLN A 91 19.68 9.63 -2.26
CA GLN A 91 18.71 9.79 -1.16
C GLN A 91 19.00 11.04 -0.33
N SER A 92 20.27 11.33 -0.03
CA SER A 92 20.65 12.55 0.71
C SER A 92 20.30 13.83 -0.07
N LYS A 93 20.44 13.82 -1.40
CA LYS A 93 20.10 14.95 -2.26
C LYS A 93 18.60 15.14 -2.41
N LEU A 94 17.87 14.05 -2.51
CA LEU A 94 16.41 14.04 -2.60
C LEU A 94 15.79 14.64 -1.32
N ILE A 95 16.20 14.17 -0.14
CA ILE A 95 15.68 14.70 1.12
C ILE A 95 16.08 16.15 1.35
N GLY A 96 17.32 16.54 0.95
CA GLY A 96 17.77 17.92 0.99
C GLY A 96 16.90 18.85 0.17
N ALA A 97 16.51 18.43 -1.04
CA ALA A 97 15.62 19.22 -1.91
C ALA A 97 14.23 19.45 -1.30
N TYR A 98 13.65 18.44 -0.62
CA TYR A 98 12.41 18.61 0.14
C TYR A 98 12.60 19.55 1.34
N ASP A 99 13.67 19.37 2.12
CA ASP A 99 13.93 20.16 3.32
C ASP A 99 14.15 21.65 3.00
N GLU A 100 14.88 21.96 1.94
CA GLU A 100 15.03 23.32 1.44
C GLU A 100 13.67 23.99 1.17
N CYS A 101 12.75 23.24 0.52
CA CYS A 101 11.42 23.78 0.21
C CYS A 101 10.55 23.92 1.47
N PHE A 102 10.57 22.97 2.38
CA PHE A 102 9.74 22.99 3.58
C PHE A 102 10.22 24.06 4.57
N LYS A 103 11.53 24.27 4.70
CA LYS A 103 12.14 25.32 5.54
C LYS A 103 11.67 26.72 5.20
N LEU A 104 11.43 27.03 3.92
CA LEU A 104 10.88 28.32 3.50
C LEU A 104 9.52 28.65 4.15
N HIS A 105 8.84 27.62 4.66
CA HIS A 105 7.52 27.72 5.28
C HIS A 105 7.49 27.34 6.75
N GLY A 106 8.65 27.16 7.39
CA GLY A 106 8.77 26.83 8.81
C GLY A 106 8.54 25.35 9.15
N TYR A 107 8.61 24.45 8.14
CA TYR A 107 8.55 23.01 8.32
C TYR A 107 9.93 22.37 8.06
N HIS A 108 10.11 21.13 8.51
CA HIS A 108 11.30 20.32 8.25
C HIS A 108 10.91 19.04 7.52
N ALA A 109 11.75 18.58 6.58
CA ALA A 109 11.63 17.25 6.04
C ALA A 109 12.21 16.23 7.03
N ALA A 110 11.42 15.21 7.40
CA ALA A 110 11.89 14.11 8.22
C ALA A 110 12.02 12.85 7.36
N GLN A 111 13.25 12.40 7.13
CA GLN A 111 13.51 11.18 6.37
C GLN A 111 13.10 9.94 7.16
N VAL A 112 12.29 9.08 6.52
CA VAL A 112 11.91 7.76 7.05
C VAL A 112 12.18 6.72 5.97
N LEU A 113 13.17 5.85 6.18
CA LEU A 113 13.51 4.79 5.26
C LEU A 113 12.99 3.46 5.79
N LEU A 114 12.20 2.76 4.98
CA LEU A 114 11.52 1.53 5.38
C LEU A 114 11.83 0.40 4.40
N THR A 115 11.90 -0.80 4.93
CA THR A 115 11.89 -2.05 4.17
C THR A 115 10.58 -2.79 4.40
N ARG A 116 10.33 -3.83 3.63
CA ARG A 116 9.15 -4.68 3.82
C ARG A 116 9.12 -5.33 5.19
N GLU A 117 10.28 -5.71 5.72
CA GLU A 117 10.43 -6.32 7.05
C GLU A 117 9.95 -5.41 8.18
N ASP A 118 10.09 -4.07 8.02
CA ASP A 118 9.63 -3.10 9.02
C ASP A 118 8.10 -3.09 9.18
N PHE A 119 7.38 -3.55 8.16
CA PHE A 119 5.93 -3.74 8.26
C PHE A 119 5.54 -5.14 8.75
N GLU A 120 6.39 -6.14 8.54
CA GLU A 120 6.15 -7.54 8.94
C GLU A 120 6.42 -7.76 10.43
N ASP A 121 7.41 -7.08 10.99
CA ASP A 121 7.70 -7.11 12.42
C ASP A 121 6.77 -6.16 13.20
N ARG A 122 6.05 -6.70 14.17
CA ARG A 122 5.06 -5.94 14.95
C ARG A 122 5.67 -4.78 15.74
N GLN A 123 6.86 -4.95 16.28
CA GLN A 123 7.52 -3.92 17.08
C GLN A 123 8.03 -2.78 16.19
N ARG A 124 8.66 -3.11 15.07
CA ARG A 124 9.11 -2.12 14.06
C ARG A 124 7.94 -1.34 13.48
N TYR A 125 6.84 -2.04 13.15
CA TYR A 125 5.58 -1.43 12.72
C TYR A 125 5.06 -0.37 13.69
N LEU A 126 4.97 -0.71 14.99
CA LEU A 126 4.50 0.23 16.03
C LEU A 126 5.48 1.38 16.25
N ASN A 127 6.79 1.13 16.23
CA ASN A 127 7.81 2.16 16.38
C ASN A 127 7.74 3.15 15.21
N THR A 128 7.61 2.67 13.98
CA THR A 128 7.43 3.52 12.78
C THR A 128 6.18 4.38 12.90
N CYS A 129 5.05 3.80 13.31
CA CYS A 129 3.81 4.52 13.53
C CYS A 129 3.96 5.64 14.57
N ASN A 130 4.55 5.33 15.73
CA ASN A 130 4.78 6.29 16.81
C ASN A 130 5.74 7.41 16.37
N THR A 131 6.82 7.07 15.65
CA THR A 131 7.77 8.06 15.12
C THR A 131 7.05 9.05 14.18
N ILE A 132 6.25 8.57 13.23
CA ILE A 132 5.55 9.45 12.29
C ILE A 132 4.52 10.33 13.03
N HIS A 133 3.78 9.79 14.00
CA HIS A 133 2.88 10.60 14.81
C HIS A 133 3.60 11.68 15.62
N THR A 134 4.77 11.39 16.17
CA THR A 134 5.59 12.38 16.87
C THR A 134 6.10 13.47 15.93
N LEU A 135 6.49 13.09 14.69
CA LEU A 135 6.90 14.06 13.67
C LEU A 135 5.77 15.05 13.31
N PHE A 136 4.52 14.60 13.25
CA PHE A 136 3.40 15.52 13.06
C PHE A 136 3.27 16.55 14.18
N GLN A 137 3.51 16.15 15.44
CA GLN A 137 3.48 17.04 16.60
C GLN A 137 4.64 18.04 16.58
N MET A 138 5.77 17.68 15.97
CA MET A 138 6.96 18.53 15.81
C MET A 138 6.92 19.44 14.59
N ASN A 139 5.78 19.55 13.90
CA ASN A 139 5.64 20.29 12.64
C ASN A 139 6.62 19.83 11.55
N ALA A 140 7.05 18.58 11.59
CA ALA A 140 7.85 17.97 10.53
C ALA A 140 6.94 17.26 9.52
N ILE A 141 7.38 17.23 8.26
CA ILE A 141 6.72 16.52 7.18
C ILE A 141 7.51 15.24 6.90
N PRO A 142 6.98 14.04 7.24
CA PRO A 142 7.65 12.79 6.94
C PRO A 142 7.77 12.59 5.44
N VAL A 143 8.99 12.32 4.96
CA VAL A 143 9.30 11.90 3.60
C VAL A 143 9.79 10.45 3.67
N VAL A 144 8.92 9.54 3.31
CA VAL A 144 9.15 8.09 3.33
C VAL A 144 9.69 7.64 1.99
N ASN A 145 10.67 6.75 2.00
CA ASN A 145 11.14 6.03 0.82
C ASN A 145 11.53 4.60 1.21
N GLU A 146 11.72 3.73 0.22
CA GLU A 146 12.34 2.44 0.44
C GLU A 146 13.80 2.62 0.88
N ASN A 147 14.27 1.76 1.80
CA ASN A 147 15.67 1.69 2.15
C ASN A 147 16.44 0.88 1.10
N ASP A 148 16.67 1.48 -0.06
CA ASP A 148 17.34 0.85 -1.19
C ASP A 148 18.72 0.28 -0.85
N THR A 149 19.39 0.79 0.20
CA THR A 149 20.76 0.37 0.56
C THR A 149 20.84 -1.05 1.11
N ILE A 150 19.75 -1.55 1.69
CA ILE A 150 19.68 -2.88 2.32
C ILE A 150 18.56 -3.75 1.75
N SER A 151 17.70 -3.20 0.89
CA SER A 151 16.65 -3.97 0.19
C SER A 151 17.28 -4.91 -0.83
N VAL A 152 16.91 -6.21 -0.78
CA VAL A 152 17.28 -7.22 -1.77
C VAL A 152 16.11 -7.46 -2.73
N ASP A 153 16.40 -7.92 -3.96
CA ASP A 153 15.39 -8.05 -5.03
C ASP A 153 14.20 -8.93 -4.66
N GLU A 154 14.41 -9.94 -3.80
CA GLU A 154 13.37 -10.88 -3.34
C GLU A 154 12.37 -10.23 -2.36
N ILE A 155 12.76 -9.15 -1.68
CA ILE A 155 11.98 -8.47 -0.63
C ILE A 155 11.65 -7.01 -0.98
N LYS A 156 12.10 -6.50 -2.11
CA LYS A 156 11.74 -5.13 -2.57
C LYS A 156 10.23 -4.97 -2.69
N PHE A 157 9.77 -3.77 -2.37
CA PHE A 157 8.38 -3.38 -2.68
C PHE A 157 8.10 -3.41 -4.19
N GLY A 158 9.16 -3.41 -5.02
CA GLY A 158 9.06 -3.33 -6.47
C GLY A 158 8.65 -1.96 -6.99
N ASP A 159 7.79 -1.25 -6.25
CA ASP A 159 7.36 0.12 -6.53
C ASP A 159 6.89 0.80 -5.24
N ASN A 160 7.14 2.10 -5.12
CA ASN A 160 6.63 2.93 -4.02
C ASN A 160 5.09 3.03 -3.98
N ASP A 161 4.36 2.52 -4.98
CA ASP A 161 2.91 2.38 -4.92
C ASP A 161 2.53 1.42 -3.77
N ALA A 162 3.16 0.23 -3.71
CA ALA A 162 2.94 -0.74 -2.64
C ALA A 162 3.36 -0.19 -1.27
N LEU A 163 4.53 0.47 -1.18
CA LEU A 163 4.99 1.13 0.05
C LEU A 163 3.97 2.17 0.53
N SER A 164 3.43 3.00 -0.38
CA SER A 164 2.45 4.03 -0.04
C SER A 164 1.14 3.45 0.52
N ALA A 165 0.68 2.33 -0.02
CA ALA A 165 -0.49 1.63 0.50
C ALA A 165 -0.24 1.09 1.93
N LEU A 166 0.96 0.53 2.19
CA LEU A 166 1.33 0.06 3.52
C LEU A 166 1.46 1.20 4.53
N VAL A 167 2.05 2.34 4.13
CA VAL A 167 2.13 3.55 4.96
C VAL A 167 0.73 4.11 5.26
N THR A 168 -0.18 4.11 4.28
CA THR A 168 -1.58 4.52 4.46
C THR A 168 -2.26 3.65 5.52
N ASN A 169 -2.10 2.33 5.42
CA ASN A 169 -2.65 1.39 6.39
C ASN A 169 -2.01 1.49 7.77
N LEU A 170 -0.68 1.71 7.84
CA LEU A 170 0.06 1.91 9.08
C LEU A 170 -0.50 3.09 9.89
N LEU A 171 -0.76 4.20 9.21
CA LEU A 171 -1.18 5.45 9.83
C LEU A 171 -2.71 5.58 9.98
N ASN A 172 -3.48 4.65 9.43
CA ASN A 172 -4.94 4.79 9.23
C ASN A 172 -5.28 6.13 8.55
N ALA A 173 -4.49 6.49 7.52
CA ALA A 173 -4.73 7.71 6.77
C ALA A 173 -5.97 7.52 5.89
N GLU A 174 -6.86 8.50 5.88
CA GLU A 174 -8.16 8.42 5.22
C GLU A 174 -8.06 8.54 3.69
N LEU A 175 -6.92 9.06 3.19
CA LEU A 175 -6.70 9.27 1.76
C LEU A 175 -5.27 8.93 1.34
N LEU A 176 -5.15 8.10 0.31
CA LEU A 176 -3.92 7.94 -0.47
C LEU A 176 -4.08 8.68 -1.80
N ILE A 177 -3.17 9.61 -2.10
CA ILE A 177 -3.07 10.26 -3.41
C ILE A 177 -1.84 9.69 -4.11
N ILE A 178 -2.04 9.04 -5.26
CA ILE A 178 -0.96 8.53 -6.12
C ILE A 178 -0.79 9.49 -7.29
N LEU A 179 0.25 10.28 -7.23
CA LEU A 179 0.64 11.17 -8.33
C LEU A 179 1.44 10.39 -9.39
N SER A 180 0.93 10.40 -10.60
CA SER A 180 1.46 9.69 -11.77
C SER A 180 1.66 10.66 -12.94
N SER A 181 2.21 10.17 -14.05
CA SER A 181 2.31 10.92 -15.32
C SER A 181 1.02 10.88 -16.17
N VAL A 182 0.00 10.16 -15.70
CA VAL A 182 -1.31 10.05 -16.38
C VAL A 182 -2.41 10.72 -15.56
N ASP A 183 -3.47 11.20 -16.21
CA ASP A 183 -4.53 11.97 -15.55
C ASP A 183 -5.40 11.15 -14.60
N GLY A 184 -5.37 9.82 -14.71
CA GLY A 184 -6.14 8.88 -13.91
C GLY A 184 -6.23 7.53 -14.60
N LEU A 185 -7.22 6.71 -14.23
CA LEU A 185 -7.55 5.48 -14.93
C LEU A 185 -8.42 5.82 -16.15
N TYR A 186 -7.98 5.41 -17.33
CA TYR A 186 -8.72 5.60 -18.56
C TYR A 186 -9.69 4.43 -18.83
N ASP A 187 -10.81 4.72 -19.51
CA ASP A 187 -11.81 3.73 -19.94
C ASP A 187 -11.27 2.77 -21.02
N ARG A 188 -10.17 3.13 -21.65
CA ARG A 188 -9.41 2.35 -22.66
C ARG A 188 -8.01 2.90 -22.80
N PHE A 189 -7.14 2.17 -23.47
CA PHE A 189 -5.78 2.67 -23.76
C PHE A 189 -5.81 3.88 -24.71
N PRO A 190 -5.20 5.03 -24.37
CA PRO A 190 -5.13 6.18 -25.23
C PRO A 190 -4.29 5.85 -26.49
N THR A 191 -4.88 5.98 -27.67
CA THR A 191 -4.18 5.86 -28.94
C THR A 191 -4.41 7.11 -29.80
N ALA A 192 -3.57 7.32 -30.82
CA ALA A 192 -3.76 8.45 -31.74
C ALA A 192 -5.14 8.46 -32.44
N LYS A 193 -5.81 7.31 -32.50
CA LYS A 193 -7.10 7.14 -33.17
C LYS A 193 -8.31 7.05 -32.22
N SER A 194 -8.12 6.90 -30.92
CA SER A 194 -9.21 6.79 -29.95
C SER A 194 -9.02 7.75 -28.79
N LYS A 195 -9.99 8.63 -28.56
CA LYS A 195 -10.03 9.49 -27.36
C LYS A 195 -10.42 8.60 -26.18
N ALA A 196 -9.46 8.36 -25.28
CA ALA A 196 -9.72 7.74 -23.97
C ALA A 196 -10.24 8.79 -22.99
N THR A 197 -11.14 8.41 -22.12
CA THR A 197 -11.72 9.29 -21.11
C THR A 197 -11.30 8.81 -19.72
N VAL A 198 -10.93 9.72 -18.84
CA VAL A 198 -10.62 9.39 -17.45
C VAL A 198 -11.91 8.96 -16.74
N ILE A 199 -11.87 7.82 -16.08
CA ILE A 199 -12.95 7.33 -15.22
C ILE A 199 -12.90 8.16 -13.92
N PRO A 200 -13.93 8.97 -13.62
CA PRO A 200 -13.85 9.88 -12.46
C PRO A 200 -13.99 9.17 -11.12
N ILE A 201 -14.78 8.08 -11.05
CA ILE A 201 -15.04 7.30 -9.85
C ILE A 201 -15.05 5.81 -10.18
N VAL A 202 -14.37 5.01 -9.36
CA VAL A 202 -14.38 3.55 -9.38
C VAL A 202 -14.94 3.07 -8.05
N GLU A 203 -16.11 2.44 -8.05
CA GLU A 203 -16.76 1.93 -6.84
C GLU A 203 -16.09 0.66 -6.34
N ASN A 204 -15.74 -0.24 -7.26
CA ASN A 204 -15.07 -1.51 -6.97
C ASN A 204 -13.99 -1.81 -7.99
N ILE A 205 -12.83 -2.26 -7.52
CA ILE A 205 -11.73 -2.69 -8.40
C ILE A 205 -11.99 -4.14 -8.85
N SER A 206 -12.95 -4.29 -9.81
CA SER A 206 -13.31 -5.56 -10.40
C SER A 206 -12.22 -6.11 -11.32
N HIS A 207 -12.41 -7.34 -11.83
CA HIS A 207 -11.53 -7.93 -12.84
C HIS A 207 -11.47 -7.09 -14.11
N GLU A 208 -12.61 -6.53 -14.55
CA GLU A 208 -12.69 -5.64 -15.72
C GLU A 208 -11.87 -4.36 -15.54
N ILE A 209 -11.97 -3.73 -14.36
CA ILE A 209 -11.13 -2.55 -14.01
C ILE A 209 -9.64 -2.91 -14.06
N LYS A 210 -9.26 -4.10 -13.55
CA LYS A 210 -7.87 -4.57 -13.61
C LYS A 210 -7.41 -4.82 -15.05
N GLN A 211 -8.27 -5.30 -15.94
CA GLN A 211 -7.92 -5.50 -17.35
C GLN A 211 -7.56 -4.19 -18.06
N LEU A 212 -8.18 -3.05 -17.72
CA LEU A 212 -7.83 -1.74 -18.28
C LEU A 212 -6.36 -1.34 -18.01
N ALA A 213 -5.73 -1.93 -16.99
CA ALA A 213 -4.33 -1.67 -16.62
C ALA A 213 -3.32 -2.47 -17.45
N PHE A 214 -3.68 -3.64 -17.99
CA PHE A 214 -2.76 -4.52 -18.72
C PHE A 214 -2.29 -3.93 -20.06
N ASP A 215 -3.11 -3.09 -20.69
CA ASP A 215 -2.78 -2.46 -21.97
C ASP A 215 -1.82 -1.26 -21.82
N SER A 216 -1.46 -0.87 -20.60
CA SER A 216 -0.71 0.35 -20.30
C SER A 216 0.75 0.11 -19.90
N LYS A 217 1.53 -0.70 -20.62
CA LYS A 217 2.97 -0.81 -20.38
C LYS A 217 3.66 0.49 -20.79
N THR A 218 3.95 1.35 -19.81
CA THR A 218 4.82 2.52 -20.04
C THR A 218 6.28 2.06 -20.11
N ALA A 219 6.97 2.44 -21.17
CA ALA A 219 8.35 2.04 -21.48
C ALA A 219 9.41 2.59 -20.48
N ARG A 220 9.05 3.42 -19.49
CA ARG A 220 9.98 4.18 -18.64
C ARG A 220 9.83 4.03 -17.12
N GLY A 221 8.91 3.24 -16.60
CA GLY A 221 8.71 3.15 -15.14
C GLY A 221 8.60 1.71 -14.64
N VAL A 222 9.17 1.43 -13.46
CA VAL A 222 9.02 0.15 -12.75
C VAL A 222 7.56 -0.06 -12.29
N GLY A 223 6.74 1.02 -12.19
CA GLY A 223 5.34 1.00 -11.77
C GLY A 223 4.37 1.40 -12.87
N GLY A 224 3.63 0.44 -13.41
CA GLY A 224 2.53 0.66 -14.35
C GLY A 224 1.20 1.02 -13.67
N MET A 225 0.10 1.12 -14.44
CA MET A 225 -1.23 1.28 -13.87
C MET A 225 -1.64 0.08 -13.00
N GLN A 226 -1.12 -1.11 -13.31
CA GLN A 226 -1.38 -2.33 -12.53
C GLN A 226 -0.93 -2.19 -11.07
N THR A 227 0.31 -1.72 -10.81
CA THR A 227 0.80 -1.53 -9.43
C THR A 227 -0.02 -0.49 -8.66
N LYS A 228 -0.50 0.55 -9.35
CA LYS A 228 -1.39 1.56 -8.76
C LYS A 228 -2.76 1.00 -8.40
N LEU A 229 -3.32 0.13 -9.24
CA LEU A 229 -4.59 -0.56 -8.94
C LEU A 229 -4.41 -1.59 -7.81
N GLU A 230 -3.28 -2.26 -7.73
CA GLU A 230 -2.95 -3.15 -6.61
C GLU A 230 -2.86 -2.36 -5.29
N ALA A 231 -2.14 -1.24 -5.28
CA ALA A 231 -2.06 -0.34 -4.13
C ALA A 231 -3.44 0.23 -3.76
N ALA A 232 -4.22 0.68 -4.75
CA ALA A 232 -5.59 1.15 -4.54
C ALA A 232 -6.48 0.04 -3.94
N SER A 233 -6.36 -1.20 -4.42
CA SER A 233 -7.11 -2.34 -3.89
C SER A 233 -6.78 -2.61 -2.41
N VAL A 234 -5.51 -2.53 -2.03
CA VAL A 234 -5.08 -2.70 -0.63
C VAL A 234 -5.71 -1.65 0.28
N VAL A 235 -5.72 -0.40 -0.14
CA VAL A 235 -6.22 0.73 0.66
C VAL A 235 -7.75 0.75 0.70
N THR A 236 -8.43 0.56 -0.45
CA THR A 236 -9.90 0.57 -0.49
C THR A 236 -10.51 -0.61 0.25
N ASN A 237 -9.88 -1.80 0.19
CA ASN A 237 -10.29 -2.95 0.96
C ASN A 237 -10.09 -2.76 2.48
N ALA A 238 -9.18 -1.88 2.89
CA ALA A 238 -9.01 -1.50 4.30
C ALA A 238 -10.03 -0.44 4.77
N GLY A 239 -10.85 0.09 3.86
CA GLY A 239 -11.90 1.07 4.15
C GLY A 239 -11.45 2.53 4.01
N GLU A 240 -10.41 2.81 3.19
CA GLU A 240 -9.91 4.16 2.94
C GLU A 240 -9.93 4.50 1.45
N ALA A 241 -9.99 5.80 1.13
CA ALA A 241 -10.09 6.27 -0.26
C ALA A 241 -8.72 6.37 -0.96
N VAL A 242 -8.73 6.23 -2.29
CA VAL A 242 -7.53 6.47 -3.12
C VAL A 242 -7.88 7.39 -4.27
N VAL A 243 -6.98 8.33 -4.59
CA VAL A 243 -7.05 9.13 -5.81
C VAL A 243 -5.78 8.91 -6.64
N ILE A 244 -5.94 8.53 -7.90
CA ILE A 244 -4.85 8.51 -8.88
C ILE A 244 -5.00 9.74 -9.78
N ALA A 245 -3.98 10.59 -9.87
CA ALA A 245 -4.03 11.83 -10.63
C ALA A 245 -2.68 12.20 -11.26
N ASN A 246 -2.69 13.14 -12.21
CA ASN A 246 -1.48 13.65 -12.84
C ASN A 246 -0.75 14.62 -11.90
N GLY A 247 0.46 14.21 -11.49
CA GLY A 247 1.31 15.04 -10.63
C GLY A 247 1.85 16.31 -11.30
N ARG A 248 1.70 16.45 -12.62
CA ARG A 248 2.07 17.66 -13.36
C ARG A 248 0.93 18.69 -13.45
N THR A 249 -0.29 18.33 -13.05
CA THR A 249 -1.42 19.25 -12.96
C THR A 249 -1.17 20.30 -11.89
N GLU A 250 -1.35 21.56 -12.23
CA GLU A 250 -1.19 22.66 -11.30
C GLU A 250 -2.20 22.59 -10.15
N GLY A 251 -1.73 22.74 -8.91
CA GLY A 251 -2.58 22.71 -7.72
C GLY A 251 -3.29 21.38 -7.48
N VAL A 252 -2.79 20.27 -8.03
CA VAL A 252 -3.46 18.97 -8.02
C VAL A 252 -3.86 18.50 -6.61
N LEU A 253 -2.99 18.65 -5.62
CA LEU A 253 -3.29 18.22 -4.24
C LEU A 253 -4.42 19.04 -3.64
N LYS A 254 -4.38 20.37 -3.82
CA LYS A 254 -5.44 21.28 -3.34
C LYS A 254 -6.78 20.98 -4.02
N LYS A 255 -6.79 20.83 -5.33
CA LYS A 255 -7.99 20.48 -6.11
C LYS A 255 -8.64 19.20 -5.62
N ILE A 256 -7.83 18.15 -5.32
CA ILE A 256 -8.33 16.88 -4.82
C ILE A 256 -9.03 17.07 -3.47
N VAL A 257 -8.38 17.71 -2.49
CA VAL A 257 -8.97 17.88 -1.14
C VAL A 257 -10.13 18.88 -1.14
N GLN A 258 -10.22 19.76 -2.13
CA GLN A 258 -11.38 20.63 -2.39
C GLN A 258 -12.50 19.92 -3.18
N CYS A 259 -12.39 18.61 -3.36
CA CYS A 259 -13.38 17.75 -4.03
C CYS A 259 -13.57 18.04 -5.53
N GLU A 260 -12.66 18.76 -6.17
CA GLU A 260 -12.73 18.98 -7.62
C GLU A 260 -12.61 17.66 -8.39
N ASN A 261 -13.20 17.60 -9.57
CA ASN A 261 -13.18 16.41 -10.42
C ASN A 261 -11.82 16.25 -11.13
N VAL A 262 -10.78 15.92 -10.35
CA VAL A 262 -9.42 15.66 -10.81
C VAL A 262 -9.05 14.22 -10.52
N GLY A 263 -8.51 13.52 -11.52
CA GLY A 263 -8.09 12.13 -11.38
C GLY A 263 -9.24 11.14 -11.27
N THR A 264 -8.90 9.92 -10.90
CA THR A 264 -9.84 8.83 -10.59
C THR A 264 -9.90 8.61 -9.08
N LEU A 265 -11.10 8.75 -8.50
CA LEU A 265 -11.37 8.41 -7.10
C LEU A 265 -11.81 6.94 -7.03
N PHE A 266 -11.13 6.14 -6.21
CA PHE A 266 -11.51 4.79 -5.84
C PHE A 266 -12.17 4.82 -4.47
N LEU A 267 -13.40 4.31 -4.39
CA LEU A 267 -14.20 4.37 -3.19
C LEU A 267 -13.74 3.34 -2.15
N PRO A 268 -13.75 3.70 -0.86
CA PRO A 268 -13.49 2.75 0.21
C PRO A 268 -14.63 1.72 0.29
N LYS A 269 -14.32 0.49 0.73
CA LYS A 269 -15.36 -0.45 1.17
C LYS A 269 -16.06 0.10 2.41
N GLU A 270 -17.35 -0.24 2.57
CA GLU A 270 -18.20 0.28 3.66
C GLU A 270 -17.65 -0.10 5.05
N GLU A 271 -17.10 -1.29 5.23
CA GLU A 271 -16.50 -1.71 6.51
C GLU A 271 -15.05 -1.24 6.64
N LYS A 272 -14.87 -0.30 7.59
CA LYS A 272 -13.52 0.15 7.97
C LYS A 272 -12.85 -0.88 8.89
N LEU A 273 -11.77 -1.47 8.42
CA LEU A 273 -11.01 -2.46 9.18
C LEU A 273 -10.23 -1.81 10.34
N THR A 274 -10.15 -2.50 11.48
CA THR A 274 -9.25 -2.10 12.57
C THR A 274 -7.79 -2.22 12.15
N SER A 275 -6.88 -1.46 12.78
CA SER A 275 -5.43 -1.49 12.49
C SER A 275 -4.84 -2.90 12.54
N ARG A 276 -5.31 -3.75 13.48
CA ARG A 276 -4.90 -5.16 13.57
C ARG A 276 -5.33 -5.96 12.35
N LYS A 277 -6.59 -5.80 11.93
CA LYS A 277 -7.12 -6.50 10.74
C LYS A 277 -6.45 -6.02 9.45
N ARG A 278 -6.14 -4.72 9.32
CA ARG A 278 -5.36 -4.19 8.18
C ARG A 278 -3.98 -4.84 8.11
N TRP A 279 -3.29 -4.91 9.26
CA TRP A 279 -1.97 -5.53 9.35
C TRP A 279 -2.01 -7.01 8.95
N ILE A 280 -2.98 -7.78 9.44
CA ILE A 280 -3.18 -9.21 9.10
C ILE A 280 -3.52 -9.38 7.61
N GLY A 281 -4.47 -8.62 7.10
CA GLY A 281 -5.04 -8.82 5.75
C GLY A 281 -4.14 -8.33 4.62
N TYR A 282 -3.44 -7.21 4.84
CA TYR A 282 -2.86 -6.46 3.73
C TYR A 282 -1.38 -6.09 3.89
N THR A 283 -0.83 -6.21 5.11
CA THR A 283 0.55 -5.77 5.37
C THR A 283 1.54 -6.94 5.27
N ILE A 284 1.21 -8.10 5.83
CA ILE A 284 2.14 -9.23 5.93
C ILE A 284 1.95 -10.22 4.77
N LYS A 285 3.07 -10.74 4.26
CA LYS A 285 3.07 -11.87 3.32
C LYS A 285 2.79 -13.16 4.10
N PRO A 286 1.73 -13.92 3.75
CA PRO A 286 1.45 -15.20 4.40
C PRO A 286 2.58 -16.20 4.21
N LYS A 287 2.94 -16.92 5.29
CA LYS A 287 4.00 -17.95 5.25
C LYS A 287 3.51 -19.32 4.78
N GLY A 288 2.19 -19.52 4.72
CA GLY A 288 1.61 -20.76 4.24
C GLY A 288 0.13 -20.64 3.93
N LYS A 289 -0.49 -21.76 3.60
CA LYS A 289 -1.91 -21.86 3.24
C LYS A 289 -2.60 -22.95 4.04
N ILE A 290 -3.85 -22.68 4.44
CA ILE A 290 -4.76 -23.64 5.05
C ILE A 290 -5.95 -23.78 4.10
N TYR A 291 -6.22 -25.00 3.67
CA TYR A 291 -7.35 -25.32 2.82
C TYR A 291 -8.51 -25.79 3.68
N VAL A 292 -9.69 -25.25 3.43
CA VAL A 292 -10.89 -25.53 4.21
C VAL A 292 -12.01 -26.13 3.36
N ASP A 293 -12.92 -26.87 3.99
CA ASP A 293 -14.14 -27.35 3.35
C ASP A 293 -15.19 -26.25 3.20
N ASP A 294 -16.29 -26.54 2.48
CA ASP A 294 -17.35 -25.57 2.19
C ASP A 294 -18.10 -25.14 3.44
N GLY A 295 -18.27 -26.05 4.41
CA GLY A 295 -18.90 -25.72 5.68
C GLY A 295 -18.11 -24.69 6.48
N ALA A 296 -16.80 -24.89 6.57
CA ALA A 296 -15.90 -23.93 7.20
C ALA A 296 -15.85 -22.61 6.42
N MET A 297 -15.76 -22.66 5.08
CA MET A 297 -15.77 -21.46 4.25
C MET A 297 -17.01 -20.60 4.51
N HIS A 298 -18.20 -21.20 4.48
CA HIS A 298 -19.46 -20.52 4.77
C HIS A 298 -19.50 -19.97 6.21
N ALA A 299 -19.04 -20.73 7.19
CA ALA A 299 -18.98 -20.29 8.59
C ALA A 299 -18.07 -19.07 8.79
N LEU A 300 -16.91 -19.04 8.08
CA LEU A 300 -15.95 -17.95 8.17
C LEU A 300 -16.45 -16.71 7.43
N ALA A 301 -16.82 -16.86 6.15
CA ALA A 301 -17.11 -15.74 5.26
C ALA A 301 -18.47 -15.07 5.58
N GLU A 302 -19.50 -15.85 5.91
CA GLU A 302 -20.86 -15.33 6.06
C GLU A 302 -21.32 -15.20 7.51
N LYS A 303 -20.82 -16.07 8.40
CA LYS A 303 -21.23 -16.06 9.82
C LYS A 303 -20.20 -15.48 10.78
N GLY A 304 -19.04 -15.03 10.28
CA GLY A 304 -17.98 -14.40 11.06
C GLY A 304 -17.45 -15.30 12.21
N LYS A 305 -17.38 -16.62 11.99
CA LYS A 305 -16.90 -17.58 13.00
C LYS A 305 -15.38 -17.72 12.96
N SER A 306 -14.81 -18.32 14.01
CA SER A 306 -13.40 -18.73 14.07
C SER A 306 -13.17 -20.00 13.26
N LEU A 307 -11.94 -20.19 12.73
CA LEU A 307 -11.55 -21.42 12.05
C LEU A 307 -11.21 -22.52 13.07
N LEU A 308 -11.95 -23.61 13.04
CA LEU A 308 -11.71 -24.78 13.84
C LEU A 308 -10.94 -25.85 13.04
N ALA A 309 -10.25 -26.75 13.75
CA ALA A 309 -9.50 -27.85 13.14
C ALA A 309 -10.39 -28.79 12.30
N SER A 310 -11.65 -28.94 12.68
CA SER A 310 -12.63 -29.79 12.00
C SER A 310 -12.92 -29.39 10.57
N GLY A 311 -12.83 -28.09 10.25
CA GLY A 311 -13.05 -27.57 8.89
C GLY A 311 -11.82 -27.54 8.01
N ILE A 312 -10.66 -28.01 8.50
CA ILE A 312 -9.39 -27.99 7.75
C ILE A 312 -9.20 -29.31 7.02
N VAL A 313 -8.89 -29.23 5.72
CA VAL A 313 -8.66 -30.42 4.87
C VAL A 313 -7.20 -30.61 4.48
N ALA A 314 -6.42 -29.52 4.33
CA ALA A 314 -5.00 -29.59 3.98
C ALA A 314 -4.24 -28.36 4.45
N VAL A 315 -2.91 -28.49 4.54
CA VAL A 315 -1.97 -27.43 4.89
C VAL A 315 -0.84 -27.41 3.86
N GLU A 316 -0.35 -26.24 3.51
CA GLU A 316 0.77 -26.01 2.57
C GLU A 316 1.73 -24.97 3.14
N GLY A 317 3.03 -25.27 3.09
CA GLY A 317 4.08 -24.39 3.61
C GLY A 317 4.47 -24.68 5.05
N ALA A 318 5.59 -24.10 5.49
CA ALA A 318 6.11 -24.21 6.85
C ALA A 318 5.88 -22.88 7.59
N PHE A 319 5.12 -22.93 8.67
CA PHE A 319 4.83 -21.77 9.52
C PHE A 319 4.68 -22.17 10.98
N SER A 320 4.91 -21.23 11.85
CA SER A 320 4.84 -21.36 13.30
C SER A 320 3.56 -20.72 13.86
N LYS A 321 3.25 -21.01 15.12
CA LYS A 321 2.25 -20.27 15.87
C LYS A 321 2.56 -18.78 15.85
N GLY A 322 1.56 -17.95 15.57
CA GLY A 322 1.69 -16.50 15.47
C GLY A 322 2.02 -16.00 14.06
N ASP A 323 2.27 -16.89 13.11
CA ASP A 323 2.45 -16.51 11.71
C ASP A 323 1.12 -16.24 11.01
N ILE A 324 1.15 -15.43 9.97
CA ILE A 324 -0.01 -15.19 9.12
C ILE A 324 -0.05 -16.24 8.00
N VAL A 325 -1.23 -16.79 7.78
CA VAL A 325 -1.50 -17.78 6.75
C VAL A 325 -2.68 -17.35 5.88
N SER A 326 -2.68 -17.78 4.63
CA SER A 326 -3.83 -17.66 3.74
C SER A 326 -4.82 -18.79 4.00
N VAL A 327 -6.11 -18.48 4.00
CA VAL A 327 -7.18 -19.47 4.04
C VAL A 327 -7.77 -19.59 2.65
N CYS A 328 -7.77 -20.82 2.11
CA CYS A 328 -8.11 -21.12 0.72
C CYS A 328 -9.30 -22.07 0.67
N LYS A 329 -10.12 -21.91 -0.36
CA LYS A 329 -11.15 -22.89 -0.72
C LYS A 329 -10.50 -24.18 -1.22
N ARG A 330 -11.04 -25.35 -0.84
CA ARG A 330 -10.55 -26.65 -1.32
C ARG A 330 -10.64 -26.81 -2.83
N GLU A 331 -11.76 -26.46 -3.43
CA GLU A 331 -12.07 -26.77 -4.82
C GLU A 331 -11.18 -26.05 -5.84
N ASN A 332 -11.06 -24.73 -5.73
CA ASN A 332 -10.37 -23.89 -6.72
C ASN A 332 -9.10 -23.22 -6.20
N ARG A 333 -8.69 -23.56 -4.97
CA ARG A 333 -7.52 -23.00 -4.28
C ARG A 333 -7.51 -21.47 -4.15
N THR A 334 -8.65 -20.83 -4.33
CA THR A 334 -8.78 -19.37 -4.22
C THR A 334 -8.62 -18.94 -2.77
N ILE A 335 -7.75 -17.97 -2.53
CA ILE A 335 -7.57 -17.32 -1.23
C ILE A 335 -8.79 -16.42 -0.99
N PHE A 336 -9.49 -16.60 0.13
CA PHE A 336 -10.63 -15.77 0.51
C PHE A 336 -10.48 -15.12 1.88
N ALA A 337 -9.48 -15.56 2.68
CA ALA A 337 -9.19 -14.95 3.97
C ALA A 337 -7.70 -15.04 4.31
N ARG A 338 -7.26 -14.23 5.28
CA ARG A 338 -5.97 -14.33 5.95
C ARG A 338 -6.16 -14.27 7.45
N GLY A 339 -5.29 -14.96 8.20
CA GLY A 339 -5.40 -14.95 9.65
C GLY A 339 -4.12 -15.35 10.35
N LEU A 340 -4.02 -14.93 11.62
CA LEU A 340 -2.94 -15.27 12.53
C LEU A 340 -3.24 -16.65 13.13
N THR A 341 -2.36 -17.63 12.89
CA THR A 341 -2.57 -18.99 13.35
C THR A 341 -2.16 -19.20 14.82
N ASN A 342 -2.95 -20.00 15.54
CA ASN A 342 -2.67 -20.41 16.92
C ASN A 342 -1.82 -21.70 17.02
N TYR A 343 -1.61 -22.38 15.90
CA TYR A 343 -0.87 -23.63 15.78
C TYR A 343 0.12 -23.59 14.63
N SER A 344 1.21 -24.34 14.72
CA SER A 344 2.16 -24.52 13.61
C SER A 344 1.58 -25.41 12.51
N SER A 345 2.19 -25.36 11.32
CA SER A 345 1.80 -26.23 10.20
C SER A 345 1.84 -27.71 10.54
N GLN A 346 2.84 -28.15 11.33
CA GLN A 346 2.99 -29.55 11.78
C GLN A 346 1.90 -29.98 12.76
N GLU A 347 1.48 -29.08 13.66
CA GLU A 347 0.38 -29.34 14.60
C GLU A 347 -0.95 -29.39 13.86
N ILE A 348 -1.19 -28.45 12.94
CA ILE A 348 -2.43 -28.44 12.15
C ILE A 348 -2.54 -29.69 11.29
N GLU A 349 -1.45 -30.15 10.70
CA GLU A 349 -1.44 -31.40 9.93
C GLU A 349 -1.90 -32.61 10.75
N LYS A 350 -1.57 -32.65 12.06
CA LYS A 350 -2.01 -33.71 12.97
C LYS A 350 -3.48 -33.59 13.39
N ILE A 351 -3.99 -32.34 13.55
CA ILE A 351 -5.34 -32.08 14.09
C ILE A 351 -6.40 -31.79 13.03
N LYS A 352 -6.03 -31.64 11.76
CA LYS A 352 -6.98 -31.34 10.68
C LYS A 352 -8.11 -32.37 10.65
N GLY A 353 -9.34 -31.90 10.49
CA GLY A 353 -10.55 -32.74 10.54
C GLY A 353 -10.97 -33.20 11.95
N CYS A 354 -10.18 -32.93 12.98
CA CYS A 354 -10.52 -33.35 14.36
C CYS A 354 -11.51 -32.36 14.99
N SER A 355 -12.38 -32.88 15.86
CA SER A 355 -13.17 -32.04 16.75
C SER A 355 -12.28 -31.36 17.80
N THR A 356 -12.68 -30.17 18.27
CA THR A 356 -11.93 -29.40 19.28
C THR A 356 -11.63 -30.19 20.56
N SER A 357 -12.52 -31.09 20.96
CA SER A 357 -12.31 -31.95 22.13
C SER A 357 -11.20 -33.00 21.95
N HIS A 358 -10.83 -33.33 20.72
CA HIS A 358 -9.79 -34.32 20.41
C HIS A 358 -8.40 -33.74 20.28
N ILE A 359 -8.26 -32.42 20.17
CA ILE A 359 -6.95 -31.73 19.97
C ILE A 359 -5.97 -32.12 21.09
N ALA A 360 -6.41 -32.08 22.36
CA ALA A 360 -5.56 -32.44 23.50
C ALA A 360 -5.09 -33.91 23.45
N LYS A 361 -5.90 -34.83 22.93
CA LYS A 361 -5.52 -36.25 22.78
C LYS A 361 -4.47 -36.44 21.68
N VAL A 362 -4.54 -35.65 20.60
CA VAL A 362 -3.65 -35.79 19.46
C VAL A 362 -2.30 -35.09 19.70
N LEU A 363 -2.30 -33.90 20.29
CA LEU A 363 -1.10 -33.09 20.51
C LEU A 363 -0.45 -33.29 21.88
N GLY A 364 -1.18 -33.89 22.85
CA GLY A 364 -0.77 -33.95 24.26
C GLY A 364 -1.11 -32.68 25.05
N TYR A 365 -1.56 -31.62 24.40
CA TYR A 365 -1.99 -30.34 25.00
C TYR A 365 -3.02 -29.62 24.10
N LYS A 366 -3.73 -28.65 24.69
CA LYS A 366 -4.62 -27.75 23.95
C LYS A 366 -4.57 -26.37 24.60
N LEU A 367 -4.04 -25.39 23.88
CA LEU A 367 -3.98 -23.99 24.32
C LEU A 367 -5.14 -23.17 23.78
N TYR A 368 -5.68 -23.53 22.61
CA TYR A 368 -6.75 -22.82 21.91
C TYR A 368 -7.77 -23.81 21.36
N ASP A 369 -9.02 -23.38 21.29
CA ASP A 369 -10.10 -24.13 20.67
C ASP A 369 -10.11 -23.98 19.14
N GLU A 370 -9.70 -22.83 18.69
CA GLU A 370 -9.64 -22.44 17.27
C GLU A 370 -8.22 -22.43 16.73
N VAL A 371 -8.07 -22.76 15.45
CA VAL A 371 -6.82 -22.61 14.69
C VAL A 371 -6.57 -21.17 14.34
N ILE A 372 -7.62 -20.42 13.97
CA ILE A 372 -7.58 -18.96 13.78
C ILE A 372 -8.80 -18.35 14.45
N HIS A 373 -8.59 -17.44 15.40
CA HIS A 373 -9.67 -16.71 16.01
C HIS A 373 -10.25 -15.65 15.04
N ARG A 374 -11.57 -15.44 15.06
CA ARG A 374 -12.27 -14.48 14.17
C ARG A 374 -11.71 -13.07 14.22
N ASP A 375 -11.29 -12.60 15.42
CA ASP A 375 -10.72 -11.26 15.57
C ASP A 375 -9.30 -11.15 14.99
N ASN A 376 -8.66 -12.27 14.73
CA ASN A 376 -7.35 -12.43 14.11
C ASN A 376 -7.45 -12.86 12.64
N MET A 377 -8.59 -12.67 12.00
CA MET A 377 -8.85 -13.08 10.62
C MET A 377 -9.52 -11.94 9.84
N VAL A 378 -9.18 -11.85 8.57
CA VAL A 378 -9.76 -10.90 7.60
C VAL A 378 -10.25 -11.68 6.39
N ILE A 379 -11.50 -11.44 6.00
CA ILE A 379 -12.05 -11.87 4.72
C ILE A 379 -11.62 -10.85 3.65
N LEU A 380 -11.12 -11.34 2.51
CA LEU A 380 -10.49 -10.52 1.46
C LEU A 380 -11.48 -10.10 0.36
#